data_99738f9199506ada19294c18cb7fa4c1
#
_entry.id   99738f9199506ada19294c18cb7fa4c1
#
_cell.length_a   1.000
_cell.length_b   1.000
_cell.length_c   1.000
_cell.angle_alpha   90.00
_cell.angle_beta   90.00
_cell.angle_gamma   90.00
#
_symmetry.space_group_name_H-M   'P 1'
#
loop_
_entity.id
_entity.type
_entity.pdbx_description
1 polymer ?
#
loop_
_entity_poly.entity_id
_entity_poly.type
_entity_poly.pdbx_seq_one_letter_code
_entity_poly.pdbx_strand_id
1 'polypeptide(L)'
;MKTRTLLATAVMMAAFGALAKQPVDTGHGGAVATISHEASLAAMEILNAGGNAIDAAVAAAATLGVTDPFSCGIGGGGFMLIWSAKDRRVIALDHREVAPASFHPGVFLDAEGKAMDWKATVPNGIAVGVPGTVRGWHEALTRYGTMDFDKVLAPAIRIADQGFAVGPNFHRINKVNEAKFARFSTASALYLKD
;
A
#
# COMPACT_ATOMS: atom_id res chain seq x y z
N MET A 1 32.15 32.91 -30.99
CA MET A 1 32.13 31.64 -30.23
C MET A 1 31.56 31.75 -28.82
N LYS A 2 31.88 32.78 -28.04
CA LYS A 2 31.45 32.94 -26.62
C LYS A 2 29.93 33.07 -26.41
N THR A 3 29.21 33.72 -27.31
CA THR A 3 27.75 33.95 -27.20
C THR A 3 26.91 32.70 -27.47
N ARG A 4 27.36 31.79 -28.33
CA ARG A 4 26.64 30.53 -28.60
C ARG A 4 26.74 29.52 -27.46
N THR A 5 27.86 29.52 -26.74
CA THR A 5 28.08 28.63 -25.58
C THR A 5 27.21 29.08 -24.38
N LEU A 6 27.05 30.38 -24.15
CA LEU A 6 26.22 30.92 -23.10
C LEU A 6 24.72 30.62 -23.32
N LEU A 7 24.24 30.68 -24.57
CA LEU A 7 22.85 30.36 -24.89
C LEU A 7 22.55 28.86 -24.67
N ALA A 8 23.49 27.96 -25.06
CA ALA A 8 23.34 26.52 -24.86
C ALA A 8 23.29 26.13 -23.38
N THR A 9 24.12 26.78 -22.55
CA THR A 9 24.14 26.53 -21.10
C THR A 9 22.87 27.03 -20.41
N ALA A 10 22.33 28.16 -20.82
CA ALA A 10 21.08 28.72 -20.28
C ALA A 10 19.86 27.85 -20.65
N VAL A 11 19.78 27.31 -21.88
CA VAL A 11 18.72 26.39 -22.30
C VAL A 11 18.81 25.07 -21.56
N MET A 12 20.00 24.56 -21.30
CA MET A 12 20.21 23.30 -20.56
C MET A 12 19.83 23.45 -19.05
N MET A 13 20.10 24.59 -18.43
CA MET A 13 19.65 24.85 -17.06
C MET A 13 18.14 25.06 -16.96
N ALA A 14 17.50 25.67 -17.95
CA ALA A 14 16.05 25.83 -18.00
C ALA A 14 15.31 24.48 -18.18
N ALA A 15 15.91 23.54 -18.93
CA ALA A 15 15.35 22.20 -19.11
C ALA A 15 15.39 21.32 -17.84
N PHE A 16 16.42 21.50 -16.98
CA PHE A 16 16.48 20.78 -15.71
C PHE A 16 15.48 21.26 -14.67
N GLY A 17 15.09 22.53 -14.70
CA GLY A 17 14.06 23.08 -13.81
C GLY A 17 12.64 22.61 -14.14
N ALA A 18 12.39 22.20 -15.37
CA ALA A 18 11.05 21.77 -15.82
C ALA A 18 10.70 20.31 -15.47
N LEU A 19 11.65 19.51 -14.99
CA LEU A 19 11.47 18.09 -14.66
C LEU A 19 11.26 17.81 -13.18
N ALA A 20 11.39 18.79 -12.31
CA ALA A 20 11.10 18.64 -10.89
C ALA A 20 9.58 18.60 -10.69
N LYS A 21 9.02 17.39 -10.52
CA LYS A 21 7.62 17.22 -10.14
C LYS A 21 7.39 17.98 -8.83
N GLN A 22 6.44 18.92 -8.82
CA GLN A 22 6.10 19.65 -7.61
C GLN A 22 5.60 18.67 -6.55
N PRO A 23 6.17 18.67 -5.34
CA PRO A 23 5.76 17.75 -4.28
C PRO A 23 4.41 18.14 -3.64
N VAL A 24 3.86 19.29 -4.03
CA VAL A 24 2.60 19.84 -3.50
C VAL A 24 1.66 20.09 -4.66
N ASP A 25 0.42 19.64 -4.50
CA ASP A 25 -0.69 19.95 -5.40
C ASP A 25 -1.76 20.73 -4.64
N THR A 26 -2.54 21.54 -5.35
CA THR A 26 -3.60 22.36 -4.78
C THR A 26 -4.89 22.15 -5.54
N GLY A 27 -5.99 22.00 -4.80
CA GLY A 27 -7.30 21.73 -5.38
C GLY A 27 -8.44 22.11 -4.44
N HIS A 28 -9.65 21.84 -4.87
CA HIS A 28 -10.87 22.04 -4.10
C HIS A 28 -11.61 20.72 -3.91
N GLY A 29 -12.33 20.58 -2.78
CA GLY A 29 -13.19 19.43 -2.49
C GLY A 29 -12.51 18.31 -1.69
N GLY A 30 -11.30 17.93 -2.03
CA GLY A 30 -10.55 16.90 -1.32
C GLY A 30 -9.12 16.77 -1.81
N ALA A 31 -8.29 16.13 -1.01
CA ALA A 31 -6.91 15.82 -1.36
C ALA A 31 -6.54 14.40 -0.94
N VAL A 32 -5.72 13.74 -1.74
CA VAL A 32 -5.21 12.39 -1.49
C VAL A 32 -3.71 12.38 -1.70
N ALA A 33 -2.98 11.72 -0.80
CA ALA A 33 -1.57 11.44 -0.94
C ALA A 33 -1.28 9.97 -0.61
N THR A 34 -0.72 9.24 -1.55
CA THR A 34 -0.26 7.85 -1.39
C THR A 34 1.08 7.65 -2.09
N ILE A 35 1.71 6.50 -1.86
CA ILE A 35 2.96 6.13 -2.55
C ILE A 35 2.73 5.56 -3.96
N SER A 36 1.48 5.29 -4.35
CA SER A 36 1.10 4.75 -5.66
C SER A 36 0.18 5.74 -6.38
N HIS A 37 0.48 6.00 -7.63
CA HIS A 37 -0.38 6.83 -8.49
C HIS A 37 -1.78 6.21 -8.63
N GLU A 38 -1.85 4.90 -8.85
CA GLU A 38 -3.09 4.15 -9.00
C GLU A 38 -3.96 4.24 -7.72
N ALA A 39 -3.33 4.15 -6.55
CA ALA A 39 -4.04 4.28 -5.28
C ALA A 39 -4.58 5.69 -5.05
N SER A 40 -3.81 6.72 -5.45
CA SER A 40 -4.30 8.10 -5.40
C SER A 40 -5.47 8.32 -6.37
N LEU A 41 -5.41 7.78 -7.58
CA LEU A 41 -6.51 7.85 -8.54
C LEU A 41 -7.76 7.11 -8.05
N ALA A 42 -7.61 5.91 -7.47
CA ALA A 42 -8.71 5.15 -6.90
C ALA A 42 -9.43 5.93 -5.78
N ALA A 43 -8.68 6.56 -4.89
CA ALA A 43 -9.25 7.40 -3.84
C ALA A 43 -9.96 8.63 -4.41
N MET A 44 -9.38 9.30 -5.41
CA MET A 44 -10.02 10.44 -6.08
C MET A 44 -11.29 10.04 -6.84
N GLU A 45 -11.32 8.85 -7.44
CA GLU A 45 -12.51 8.29 -8.07
C GLU A 45 -13.66 8.17 -7.06
N ILE A 46 -13.38 7.65 -5.87
CA ILE A 46 -14.37 7.51 -4.81
C ILE A 46 -14.85 8.88 -4.29
N LEU A 47 -13.94 9.84 -4.08
CA LEU A 47 -14.32 11.20 -3.69
C LEU A 47 -15.21 11.86 -4.74
N ASN A 48 -14.87 11.73 -6.03
CA ASN A 48 -15.64 12.28 -7.13
C ASN A 48 -17.02 11.61 -7.30
N ALA A 49 -17.15 10.35 -6.88
CA ALA A 49 -18.42 9.63 -6.84
C ALA A 49 -19.30 9.99 -5.62
N GLY A 50 -18.85 10.92 -4.77
CA GLY A 50 -19.59 11.40 -3.60
C GLY A 50 -19.27 10.66 -2.31
N GLY A 51 -18.29 9.76 -2.31
CA GLY A 51 -17.75 9.13 -1.09
C GLY A 51 -17.02 10.14 -0.21
N ASN A 52 -16.93 9.83 1.07
CA ASN A 52 -16.19 10.64 2.02
C ASN A 52 -14.71 10.23 2.13
N ALA A 53 -13.95 10.88 3.03
CA ALA A 53 -12.53 10.60 3.22
C ALA A 53 -12.24 9.17 3.69
N ILE A 54 -13.18 8.53 4.38
CA ILE A 54 -13.01 7.14 4.86
C ILE A 54 -13.20 6.16 3.71
N ASP A 55 -14.20 6.39 2.86
CA ASP A 55 -14.42 5.60 1.64
C ASP A 55 -13.19 5.68 0.72
N ALA A 56 -12.68 6.90 0.52
CA ALA A 56 -11.47 7.13 -0.28
C ALA A 56 -10.22 6.49 0.31
N ALA A 57 -10.04 6.55 1.64
CA ALA A 57 -8.91 5.93 2.32
C ALA A 57 -8.92 4.40 2.19
N VAL A 58 -10.09 3.77 2.29
CA VAL A 58 -10.22 2.33 2.09
C VAL A 58 -9.95 1.94 0.64
N ALA A 59 -10.47 2.70 -0.34
CA ALA A 59 -10.18 2.46 -1.76
C ALA A 59 -8.68 2.57 -2.08
N ALA A 60 -8.02 3.60 -1.53
CA ALA A 60 -6.57 3.75 -1.65
C ALA A 60 -5.83 2.56 -1.03
N ALA A 61 -6.18 2.16 0.19
CA ALA A 61 -5.55 1.06 0.89
C ALA A 61 -5.75 -0.29 0.17
N ALA A 62 -6.94 -0.54 -0.35
CA ALA A 62 -7.22 -1.72 -1.16
C ALA A 62 -6.41 -1.75 -2.45
N THR A 63 -6.29 -0.60 -3.13
CA THR A 63 -5.47 -0.46 -4.33
C THR A 63 -3.97 -0.65 -4.03
N LEU A 64 -3.48 -0.12 -2.90
CA LEU A 64 -2.12 -0.38 -2.42
C LEU A 64 -1.88 -1.86 -2.13
N GLY A 65 -2.89 -2.60 -1.66
CA GLY A 65 -2.80 -4.05 -1.50
C GLY A 65 -2.49 -4.79 -2.81
N VAL A 66 -2.84 -4.21 -3.96
CA VAL A 66 -2.52 -4.72 -5.30
C VAL A 66 -1.18 -4.16 -5.80
N THR A 67 -0.98 -2.85 -5.72
CA THR A 67 0.16 -2.14 -6.34
C THR A 67 1.42 -2.10 -5.47
N ASP A 68 1.31 -2.36 -4.17
CA ASP A 68 2.42 -2.51 -3.20
C ASP A 68 2.13 -3.62 -2.17
N PRO A 69 1.93 -4.86 -2.62
CA PRO A 69 1.54 -5.97 -1.73
C PRO A 69 2.60 -6.33 -0.69
N PHE A 70 3.84 -5.89 -0.90
CA PHE A 70 4.95 -6.15 0.01
C PHE A 70 4.86 -5.35 1.32
N SER A 71 4.21 -4.17 1.27
CA SER A 71 4.05 -3.27 2.42
C SER A 71 2.58 -3.15 2.86
N CYS A 72 1.64 -3.27 1.93
CA CYS A 72 0.23 -2.95 2.13
C CYS A 72 -0.71 -4.14 1.86
N GLY A 73 -0.18 -5.39 1.88
CA GLY A 73 -0.95 -6.59 1.58
C GLY A 73 -2.12 -6.83 2.55
N ILE A 74 -3.20 -7.43 2.03
CA ILE A 74 -4.42 -7.74 2.81
C ILE A 74 -4.21 -8.78 3.92
N GLY A 75 -3.11 -9.52 3.89
CA GLY A 75 -2.69 -10.45 4.94
C GLY A 75 -2.08 -9.78 6.18
N GLY A 76 -2.00 -8.47 6.19
CA GLY A 76 -1.47 -7.66 7.27
C GLY A 76 -2.54 -7.00 8.15
N GLY A 77 -2.19 -5.89 8.75
CA GLY A 77 -3.03 -5.04 9.57
C GLY A 77 -2.47 -3.62 9.64
N GLY A 78 -3.01 -2.81 10.53
CA GLY A 78 -2.55 -1.43 10.66
C GLY A 78 -3.39 -0.62 11.62
N PHE A 79 -3.28 0.69 11.46
CA PHE A 79 -4.01 1.68 12.23
C PHE A 79 -4.62 2.71 11.28
N MET A 80 -5.81 3.19 11.60
CA MET A 80 -6.45 4.29 10.90
C MET A 80 -6.77 5.40 11.90
N LEU A 81 -6.31 6.61 11.60
CA LEU A 81 -6.66 7.81 12.35
C LEU A 81 -7.66 8.63 11.53
N ILE A 82 -8.81 8.94 12.14
CA ILE A 82 -9.92 9.66 11.54
C ILE A 82 -10.16 10.93 12.33
N TRP A 83 -10.09 12.08 11.71
CA TRP A 83 -10.59 13.32 12.28
C TRP A 83 -12.09 13.44 12.04
N SER A 84 -12.89 13.39 13.10
CA SER A 84 -14.31 13.66 13.03
C SER A 84 -14.58 15.15 13.25
N ALA A 85 -14.95 15.86 12.18
CA ALA A 85 -15.33 17.26 12.28
C ALA A 85 -16.61 17.46 13.12
N LYS A 86 -17.55 16.52 13.06
CA LYS A 86 -18.78 16.51 13.86
C LYS A 86 -18.48 16.43 15.35
N ASP A 87 -17.62 15.51 15.76
CA ASP A 87 -17.32 15.24 17.17
C ASP A 87 -16.12 16.05 17.66
N ARG A 88 -15.42 16.74 16.76
CA ARG A 88 -14.19 17.53 16.99
C ARG A 88 -13.11 16.73 17.73
N ARG A 89 -12.91 15.50 17.34
CA ARG A 89 -11.92 14.58 17.94
C ARG A 89 -11.29 13.66 16.91
N VAL A 90 -10.12 13.14 17.25
CA VAL A 90 -9.49 12.04 16.53
C VAL A 90 -10.04 10.72 17.04
N ILE A 91 -10.38 9.84 16.11
CA ILE A 91 -10.78 8.46 16.36
C ILE A 91 -9.65 7.56 15.84
N ALA A 92 -9.23 6.60 16.63
CA ALA A 92 -8.28 5.58 16.22
C ALA A 92 -8.99 4.24 16.04
N LEU A 93 -8.81 3.62 14.89
CA LEU A 93 -9.16 2.22 14.65
C LEU A 93 -7.87 1.41 14.66
N ASP A 94 -7.79 0.49 15.60
CA ASP A 94 -6.73 -0.51 15.66
C ASP A 94 -7.23 -1.78 14.95
N HIS A 95 -6.59 -2.09 13.84
CA HIS A 95 -6.81 -3.33 13.08
C HIS A 95 -5.49 -4.06 12.84
N ARG A 96 -4.55 -3.91 13.76
CA ARG A 96 -3.28 -4.63 13.74
C ARG A 96 -3.51 -6.13 13.82
N GLU A 97 -2.59 -6.91 13.28
CA GLU A 97 -2.57 -8.36 13.41
C GLU A 97 -2.47 -8.77 14.87
N VAL A 98 -3.13 -9.86 15.21
CA VAL A 98 -3.00 -10.49 16.52
C VAL A 98 -2.33 -11.86 16.39
N ALA A 99 -1.70 -12.31 17.47
CA ALA A 99 -1.17 -13.65 17.52
C ALA A 99 -2.30 -14.69 17.43
N PRO A 100 -2.15 -15.78 16.68
CA PRO A 100 -3.08 -16.90 16.72
C PRO A 100 -3.25 -17.44 18.13
N ALA A 101 -4.44 -17.95 18.46
CA ALA A 101 -4.74 -18.50 19.80
C ALA A 101 -3.83 -19.68 20.20
N SER A 102 -3.23 -20.35 19.22
CA SER A 102 -2.27 -21.44 19.42
C SER A 102 -0.85 -20.97 19.76
N PHE A 103 -0.57 -19.66 19.69
CA PHE A 103 0.77 -19.15 19.98
C PHE A 103 1.08 -19.23 21.47
N HIS A 104 2.31 -19.59 21.78
CA HIS A 104 2.88 -19.65 23.12
C HIS A 104 4.33 -19.13 23.10
N PRO A 105 4.95 -18.79 24.24
CA PRO A 105 6.28 -18.18 24.26
C PRO A 105 7.39 -18.98 23.58
N GLY A 106 7.21 -20.30 23.46
CA GLY A 106 8.18 -21.20 22.82
C GLY A 106 7.94 -21.46 21.33
N VAL A 107 6.95 -20.81 20.68
CA VAL A 107 6.58 -21.10 19.28
C VAL A 107 7.72 -20.91 18.28
N PHE A 108 8.70 -20.07 18.61
CA PHE A 108 9.87 -19.78 17.78
C PHE A 108 11.16 -20.42 18.31
N LEU A 109 11.03 -21.43 19.18
CA LEU A 109 12.16 -22.20 19.66
C LEU A 109 12.26 -23.53 18.90
N ASP A 110 13.49 -24.00 18.67
CA ASP A 110 13.76 -25.35 18.17
C ASP A 110 13.61 -26.40 19.28
N ALA A 111 13.90 -27.68 18.97
CA ALA A 111 13.81 -28.79 19.90
C ALA A 111 14.77 -28.66 21.07
N GLU A 112 15.85 -27.93 20.92
CA GLU A 112 16.90 -27.67 21.93
C GLU A 112 16.59 -26.39 22.74
N GLY A 113 15.46 -25.72 22.49
CA GLY A 113 15.02 -24.49 23.19
C GLY A 113 15.76 -23.24 22.75
N LYS A 114 16.45 -23.26 21.62
CA LYS A 114 17.10 -22.09 21.02
C LYS A 114 16.14 -21.38 20.06
N ALA A 115 16.32 -20.07 19.89
CA ALA A 115 15.58 -19.30 18.90
C ALA A 115 15.88 -19.81 17.48
N MET A 116 14.85 -20.09 16.72
CA MET A 116 14.95 -20.45 15.30
C MET A 116 15.61 -19.34 14.50
N ASP A 117 16.33 -19.70 13.43
CA ASP A 117 16.86 -18.69 12.52
C ASP A 117 15.74 -17.86 11.91
N TRP A 118 15.82 -16.55 12.07
CA TRP A 118 14.82 -15.61 11.60
C TRP A 118 14.55 -15.71 10.09
N LYS A 119 15.62 -15.84 9.28
CA LYS A 119 15.50 -15.92 7.82
C LYS A 119 14.81 -17.21 7.35
N ALA A 120 14.95 -18.28 8.11
CA ALA A 120 14.25 -19.53 7.85
C ALA A 120 12.80 -19.51 8.37
N THR A 121 12.54 -18.78 9.45
CA THR A 121 11.24 -18.72 10.13
C THR A 121 10.24 -17.81 9.40
N VAL A 122 10.67 -16.62 8.95
CA VAL A 122 9.79 -15.63 8.31
C VAL A 122 8.96 -16.16 7.14
N PRO A 123 9.48 -17.00 6.23
CA PRO A 123 8.68 -17.53 5.13
C PRO A 123 7.75 -18.70 5.51
N ASN A 124 7.74 -19.11 6.77
CA ASN A 124 6.90 -20.21 7.24
C ASN A 124 5.55 -19.70 7.80
N GLY A 125 4.53 -20.57 7.73
CA GLY A 125 3.20 -20.29 8.26
C GLY A 125 3.20 -19.98 9.77
N ILE A 126 4.19 -20.44 10.52
CA ILE A 126 4.37 -20.12 11.94
C ILE A 126 4.59 -18.63 12.23
N ALA A 127 5.05 -17.86 11.24
CA ALA A 127 5.27 -16.42 11.38
C ALA A 127 4.04 -15.57 10.99
N VAL A 128 2.92 -16.21 10.61
CA VAL A 128 1.72 -15.51 10.14
C VAL A 128 0.82 -15.15 11.32
N GLY A 129 0.54 -13.87 11.49
CA GLY A 129 -0.49 -13.38 12.40
C GLY A 129 -1.90 -13.54 11.83
N VAL A 130 -2.93 -13.33 12.66
CA VAL A 130 -4.32 -13.24 12.20
C VAL A 130 -4.51 -11.85 11.57
N PRO A 131 -4.85 -11.76 10.27
CA PRO A 131 -4.94 -10.48 9.58
C PRO A 131 -6.08 -9.59 10.07
N GLY A 132 -5.82 -8.29 10.15
CA GLY A 132 -6.82 -7.30 10.55
C GLY A 132 -7.26 -6.35 9.44
N THR A 133 -6.54 -6.29 8.31
CA THR A 133 -6.74 -5.27 7.27
C THR A 133 -8.17 -5.22 6.76
N VAL A 134 -8.70 -6.31 6.22
CA VAL A 134 -10.06 -6.35 5.62
C VAL A 134 -11.13 -6.10 6.66
N ARG A 135 -10.95 -6.63 7.88
CA ARG A 135 -11.84 -6.36 9.01
C ARG A 135 -11.85 -4.88 9.37
N GLY A 136 -10.67 -4.25 9.40
CA GLY A 136 -10.52 -2.81 9.67
C GLY A 136 -11.20 -1.95 8.62
N TRP A 137 -11.08 -2.28 7.35
CA TRP A 137 -11.78 -1.57 6.27
C TRP A 137 -13.30 -1.68 6.41
N HIS A 138 -13.80 -2.88 6.64
CA HIS A 138 -15.24 -3.11 6.84
C HIS A 138 -15.76 -2.32 8.03
N GLU A 139 -15.05 -2.32 9.15
CA GLU A 139 -15.43 -1.58 10.35
C GLU A 139 -15.41 -0.06 10.12
N ALA A 140 -14.38 0.44 9.42
CA ALA A 140 -14.27 1.86 9.08
C ALA A 140 -15.43 2.31 8.20
N LEU A 141 -15.76 1.57 7.16
CA LEU A 141 -16.87 1.89 6.26
C LEU A 141 -18.21 1.78 6.97
N THR A 142 -18.44 0.73 7.76
CA THR A 142 -19.71 0.54 8.49
C THR A 142 -19.99 1.68 9.47
N ARG A 143 -18.95 2.20 10.13
CA ARG A 143 -19.13 3.25 11.16
C ARG A 143 -19.05 4.67 10.61
N TYR A 144 -18.24 4.90 9.60
CA TYR A 144 -17.84 6.23 9.19
C TYR A 144 -17.90 6.46 7.67
N GLY A 145 -18.06 5.41 6.88
CA GLY A 145 -18.22 5.48 5.43
C GLY A 145 -19.62 5.92 5.01
N THR A 146 -19.76 6.20 3.74
CA THR A 146 -21.05 6.58 3.09
C THR A 146 -21.35 5.70 1.89
N MET A 147 -20.43 4.82 1.49
CA MET A 147 -20.57 3.94 0.35
C MET A 147 -20.50 2.46 0.76
N ASP A 148 -21.09 1.61 -0.06
CA ASP A 148 -21.06 0.15 0.13
C ASP A 148 -19.65 -0.39 -0.11
N PHE A 149 -19.29 -1.48 0.58
CA PHE A 149 -17.95 -2.07 0.55
C PHE A 149 -17.52 -2.50 -0.86
N ASP A 150 -18.42 -3.07 -1.64
CA ASP A 150 -18.20 -3.49 -3.03
C ASP A 150 -17.86 -2.31 -3.95
N LYS A 151 -18.57 -1.19 -3.80
CA LYS A 151 -18.30 0.04 -4.56
C LYS A 151 -16.94 0.62 -4.24
N VAL A 152 -16.58 0.66 -2.96
CA VAL A 152 -15.29 1.18 -2.52
C VAL A 152 -14.12 0.31 -2.99
N LEU A 153 -14.30 -1.01 -3.08
CA LEU A 153 -13.27 -1.93 -3.56
C LEU A 153 -13.18 -2.02 -5.09
N ALA A 154 -14.20 -1.58 -5.83
CA ALA A 154 -14.26 -1.71 -7.28
C ALA A 154 -13.02 -1.20 -8.04
N PRO A 155 -12.40 -0.04 -7.69
CA PRO A 155 -11.17 0.40 -8.34
C PRO A 155 -10.00 -0.57 -8.14
N ALA A 156 -9.82 -1.11 -6.93
CA ALA A 156 -8.76 -2.06 -6.62
C ALA A 156 -8.94 -3.39 -7.36
N ILE A 157 -10.19 -3.91 -7.42
CA ILE A 157 -10.55 -5.11 -8.16
C ILE A 157 -10.23 -4.92 -9.65
N ARG A 158 -10.63 -3.79 -10.22
CA ARG A 158 -10.35 -3.46 -11.62
C ARG A 158 -8.85 -3.44 -11.92
N ILE A 159 -8.05 -2.85 -11.05
CA ILE A 159 -6.59 -2.79 -11.20
C ILE A 159 -5.97 -4.19 -11.06
N ALA A 160 -6.49 -5.03 -10.17
CA ALA A 160 -6.05 -6.41 -10.03
C ALA A 160 -6.32 -7.24 -11.28
N ASP A 161 -7.50 -7.07 -11.90
CA ASP A 161 -7.92 -7.79 -13.11
C ASP A 161 -7.18 -7.32 -14.37
N GLN A 162 -7.02 -6.01 -14.52
CA GLN A 162 -6.44 -5.40 -15.72
C GLN A 162 -4.91 -5.28 -15.67
N GLY A 163 -4.33 -5.40 -14.48
CA GLY A 163 -2.92 -5.13 -14.23
C GLY A 163 -2.61 -3.64 -14.10
N PHE A 164 -1.36 -3.36 -13.77
CA PHE A 164 -0.82 -2.01 -13.61
C PHE A 164 0.64 -1.95 -14.08
N ALA A 165 1.13 -0.75 -14.34
CA ALA A 165 2.53 -0.54 -14.69
C ALA A 165 3.42 -0.71 -13.46
N VAL A 166 4.32 -1.70 -13.50
CA VAL A 166 5.25 -1.97 -12.39
C VAL A 166 6.23 -0.80 -12.24
N GLY A 167 6.13 -0.10 -11.11
CA GLY A 167 7.00 1.01 -10.77
C GLY A 167 8.39 0.56 -10.26
N PRO A 168 9.36 1.49 -10.19
CA PRO A 168 10.74 1.18 -9.78
C PRO A 168 10.84 0.53 -8.40
N ASN A 169 10.01 0.94 -7.44
CA ASN A 169 10.02 0.37 -6.09
C ASN A 169 9.55 -1.09 -6.09
N PHE A 170 8.45 -1.39 -6.75
CA PHE A 170 7.94 -2.74 -6.90
C PHE A 170 9.01 -3.63 -7.57
N HIS A 171 9.56 -3.18 -8.70
CA HIS A 171 10.63 -3.91 -9.39
C HIS A 171 11.83 -4.19 -8.47
N ARG A 172 12.31 -3.17 -7.75
CA ARG A 172 13.44 -3.31 -6.82
C ARG A 172 13.16 -4.34 -5.73
N ILE A 173 11.97 -4.29 -5.10
CA ILE A 173 11.59 -5.23 -4.04
C ILE A 173 11.47 -6.65 -4.60
N ASN A 174 10.87 -6.79 -5.77
CA ASN A 174 10.77 -8.09 -6.46
C ASN A 174 12.16 -8.67 -6.73
N LYS A 175 13.06 -7.87 -7.30
CA LYS A 175 14.43 -8.28 -7.63
C LYS A 175 15.24 -8.72 -6.41
N VAL A 176 15.20 -7.99 -5.31
CA VAL A 176 15.95 -8.37 -4.09
C VAL A 176 15.37 -9.60 -3.38
N ASN A 177 14.13 -9.97 -3.67
CA ASN A 177 13.46 -11.16 -3.11
C ASN A 177 13.34 -12.31 -4.12
N GLU A 178 13.90 -12.19 -5.31
CA GLU A 178 13.79 -13.19 -6.39
C GLU A 178 14.12 -14.62 -5.93
N ALA A 179 15.26 -14.80 -5.28
CA ALA A 179 15.69 -16.10 -4.76
C ALA A 179 14.73 -16.66 -3.68
N LYS A 180 14.06 -15.80 -2.93
CA LYS A 180 13.05 -16.18 -1.94
C LYS A 180 11.74 -16.60 -2.63
N PHE A 181 11.28 -15.84 -3.61
CA PHE A 181 10.05 -16.15 -4.35
C PHE A 181 10.18 -17.42 -5.18
N ALA A 182 11.35 -17.68 -5.77
CA ALA A 182 11.63 -18.90 -6.52
C ALA A 182 11.48 -20.20 -5.69
N ARG A 183 11.52 -20.11 -4.36
CA ARG A 183 11.31 -21.26 -3.47
C ARG A 183 9.86 -21.71 -3.36
N PHE A 184 8.90 -20.88 -3.79
CA PHE A 184 7.47 -21.11 -3.65
C PHE A 184 6.79 -21.02 -5.02
N SER A 185 6.20 -22.12 -5.48
CA SER A 185 5.61 -22.20 -6.83
C SER A 185 4.59 -21.11 -7.13
N THR A 186 3.72 -20.79 -6.18
CA THR A 186 2.71 -19.73 -6.33
C THR A 186 3.33 -18.34 -6.40
N ALA A 187 4.32 -18.04 -5.56
CA ALA A 187 5.02 -16.77 -5.59
C ALA A 187 5.85 -16.63 -6.87
N SER A 188 6.54 -17.71 -7.30
CA SER A 188 7.29 -17.74 -8.55
C SER A 188 6.37 -17.48 -9.75
N ALA A 189 5.23 -18.16 -9.82
CA ALA A 189 4.28 -17.99 -10.92
C ALA A 189 3.66 -16.59 -10.99
N LEU A 190 3.57 -15.89 -9.87
CA LEU A 190 2.99 -14.54 -9.81
C LEU A 190 4.01 -13.43 -10.04
N TYR A 191 5.18 -13.52 -9.39
CA TYR A 191 6.14 -12.43 -9.30
C TYR A 191 7.36 -12.59 -10.21
N LEU A 192 7.64 -13.80 -10.73
CA LEU A 192 8.83 -14.10 -11.52
C LEU A 192 8.47 -14.57 -12.95
N LYS A 193 7.41 -14.00 -13.52
CA LYS A 193 7.11 -14.19 -14.94
C LYS A 193 8.13 -13.42 -15.79
N ASP A 194 8.59 -14.07 -16.85
CA ASP A 194 9.43 -13.49 -17.90
C ASP A 194 8.69 -12.41 -18.70
#